data_15738f0100c0330e406205fe91e09d69
#
_entry.id   15738f0100c0330e406205fe91e09d69
#
_cell.length_a   1.000
_cell.length_b   1.000
_cell.length_c   1.000
_cell.angle_alpha   90.00
_cell.angle_beta   90.00
_cell.angle_gamma   90.00
#
_symmetry.space_group_name_H-M   'P 1'
#
loop_
_entity.id
_entity.type
_entity.pdbx_description
1 polymer ?
#
loop_
_entity_poly.entity_id
_entity_poly.type
_entity_poly.pdbx_seq_one_letter_code
_entity_poly.pdbx_strand_id
1 'polypeptide(L)'
;MAKIVKQLTDLIGNTPLVELNKFSQEKGIDTPIIAKVEFFNPGGSVKDRIAFAMIEDAEQKGLLKPGATIIEPTSGNTGVGLALVSAVKGYKLILTMPETMSIERRNLVKAYGAEVILTLGKDGMPGAIRAAEELRDNTPGSIILQQFENAANPAKHYATTGPEIWRDTDGKVDIFVAGVGTGGTISGAGKYLKEQNPNIKVIAVEPKSSPVLNGGKSGPHKIQGIGAGFVPKTYNAQVIDEVFDVENDDAILTGREIARQEGLLVGISAGAALFAAGEIARRPENKGKKVVVLLPDTGERYLSTVLFAN
;
A
#
# COMPACT_ATOMS: atom_id res chain seq x y z
N MET A 1 9.21 -31.70 4.70
CA MET A 1 9.98 -31.12 3.58
C MET A 1 10.64 -29.86 4.08
N ALA A 2 11.92 -29.63 3.74
CA ALA A 2 12.61 -28.39 4.13
C ALA A 2 11.95 -27.19 3.43
N LYS A 3 11.69 -26.11 4.22
CA LYS A 3 11.12 -24.86 3.71
C LYS A 3 12.22 -23.81 3.53
N ILE A 4 13.24 -24.13 2.75
CA ILE A 4 14.31 -23.18 2.44
C ILE A 4 13.96 -22.50 1.12
N VAL A 5 13.73 -21.17 1.18
CA VAL A 5 13.53 -20.34 -0.01
C VAL A 5 14.86 -20.02 -0.68
N LYS A 6 14.87 -19.82 -1.98
CA LYS A 6 16.11 -19.55 -2.72
C LYS A 6 16.51 -18.08 -2.65
N GLN A 7 15.55 -17.19 -2.56
CA GLN A 7 15.78 -15.75 -2.48
C GLN A 7 14.69 -15.08 -1.65
N LEU A 8 14.99 -13.90 -1.12
CA LEU A 8 14.09 -13.20 -0.21
C LEU A 8 12.76 -12.82 -0.88
N THR A 9 12.77 -12.57 -2.18
CA THR A 9 11.55 -12.26 -2.96
C THR A 9 10.53 -13.40 -3.01
N ASP A 10 10.95 -14.65 -2.75
CA ASP A 10 10.04 -15.81 -2.66
C ASP A 10 9.12 -15.75 -1.43
N LEU A 11 9.42 -14.86 -0.47
CA LEU A 11 8.62 -14.62 0.73
C LEU A 11 7.60 -13.49 0.57
N ILE A 12 7.57 -12.81 -0.58
CA ILE A 12 6.62 -11.73 -0.83
C ILE A 12 5.21 -12.32 -1.00
N GLY A 13 4.26 -11.80 -0.24
CA GLY A 13 2.89 -12.28 -0.23
C GLY A 13 2.65 -13.36 0.84
N ASN A 14 1.54 -14.08 0.70
CA ASN A 14 1.05 -15.04 1.69
C ASN A 14 1.03 -14.46 3.12
N THR A 15 0.68 -13.20 3.24
CA THR A 15 0.60 -12.49 4.51
C THR A 15 -0.59 -12.99 5.34
N PRO A 16 -0.49 -13.00 6.67
CA PRO A 16 -1.54 -13.56 7.51
C PRO A 16 -2.81 -12.71 7.56
N LEU A 17 -3.91 -13.37 7.91
CA LEU A 17 -5.12 -12.75 8.43
C LEU A 17 -5.14 -12.86 9.95
N VAL A 18 -5.56 -11.79 10.63
CA VAL A 18 -5.66 -11.71 12.10
C VAL A 18 -7.05 -11.19 12.48
N GLU A 19 -7.74 -11.90 13.37
CA GLU A 19 -9.00 -11.40 13.95
C GLU A 19 -8.70 -10.33 15.02
N LEU A 20 -9.35 -9.18 14.89
CA LEU A 20 -9.21 -8.04 15.79
C LEU A 20 -10.28 -8.10 16.89
N ASN A 21 -10.13 -9.01 17.83
CA ASN A 21 -11.14 -9.32 18.84
C ASN A 21 -11.36 -8.18 19.84
N LYS A 22 -10.27 -7.63 20.41
CA LYS A 22 -10.37 -6.55 21.40
C LYS A 22 -10.85 -5.25 20.75
N PHE A 23 -10.28 -4.91 19.60
CA PHE A 23 -10.70 -3.74 18.83
C PHE A 23 -12.19 -3.80 18.50
N SER A 24 -12.67 -4.93 18.01
CA SER A 24 -14.08 -5.11 17.65
C SER A 24 -15.00 -5.03 18.85
N GLN A 25 -14.61 -5.66 19.97
CA GLN A 25 -15.35 -5.61 21.22
C GLN A 25 -15.47 -4.17 21.75
N GLU A 26 -14.38 -3.43 21.80
CA GLU A 26 -14.36 -2.04 22.29
C GLU A 26 -15.17 -1.08 21.40
N LYS A 27 -15.26 -1.38 20.09
CA LYS A 27 -16.06 -0.61 19.14
C LYS A 27 -17.53 -1.10 19.08
N GLY A 28 -17.94 -2.11 19.87
CA GLY A 28 -19.30 -2.65 19.88
C GLY A 28 -19.66 -3.39 18.57
N ILE A 29 -18.69 -4.06 17.96
CA ILE A 29 -18.86 -4.82 16.71
C ILE A 29 -19.03 -6.30 17.05
N ASP A 30 -20.17 -6.88 16.66
CA ASP A 30 -20.53 -8.26 16.99
C ASP A 30 -19.65 -9.32 16.30
N THR A 31 -19.28 -9.07 15.04
CA THR A 31 -18.41 -9.96 14.26
C THR A 31 -17.03 -9.35 14.17
N PRO A 32 -15.96 -10.01 14.66
CA PRO A 32 -14.61 -9.45 14.62
C PRO A 32 -14.17 -9.06 13.20
N ILE A 33 -13.56 -7.88 13.08
CA ILE A 33 -12.91 -7.44 11.86
C ILE A 33 -11.66 -8.29 11.66
N ILE A 34 -11.39 -8.66 10.41
CA ILE A 34 -10.23 -9.47 10.02
C ILE A 34 -9.22 -8.56 9.32
N ALA A 35 -8.01 -8.47 9.84
CA ALA A 35 -6.92 -7.70 9.28
C ALA A 35 -6.03 -8.53 8.35
N LYS A 36 -5.86 -8.12 7.10
CA LYS A 36 -4.81 -8.60 6.21
C LYS A 36 -3.53 -7.82 6.49
N VAL A 37 -2.54 -8.45 7.14
CA VAL A 37 -1.38 -7.77 7.73
C VAL A 37 -0.19 -7.78 6.78
N GLU A 38 -0.05 -6.73 5.98
CA GLU A 38 0.94 -6.64 4.91
C GLU A 38 2.37 -6.30 5.37
N PHE A 39 2.58 -5.93 6.64
CA PHE A 39 3.94 -5.73 7.14
C PHE A 39 4.72 -7.04 7.30
N PHE A 40 4.09 -8.20 7.16
CA PHE A 40 4.79 -9.49 7.09
C PHE A 40 5.51 -9.72 5.75
N ASN A 41 5.32 -8.87 4.75
CA ASN A 41 6.22 -8.89 3.59
C ASN A 41 7.66 -8.55 4.01
N PRO A 42 8.69 -9.08 3.33
CA PRO A 42 10.10 -8.91 3.72
C PRO A 42 10.56 -7.45 3.89
N GLY A 43 10.05 -6.54 3.06
CA GLY A 43 10.32 -5.12 3.15
C GLY A 43 9.33 -4.36 4.06
N GLY A 44 8.43 -5.05 4.75
CA GLY A 44 7.53 -4.49 5.75
C GLY A 44 6.32 -3.75 5.19
N SER A 45 5.94 -3.97 3.93
CA SER A 45 4.73 -3.36 3.38
C SER A 45 4.13 -4.11 2.18
N VAL A 46 2.87 -3.77 1.87
CA VAL A 46 2.14 -4.21 0.69
C VAL A 46 2.86 -3.86 -0.63
N LYS A 47 3.73 -2.86 -0.62
CA LYS A 47 4.43 -2.39 -1.82
C LYS A 47 5.52 -3.32 -2.32
N ASP A 48 5.98 -4.26 -1.50
CA ASP A 48 6.89 -5.31 -1.95
C ASP A 48 6.29 -6.11 -3.10
N ARG A 49 4.97 -6.35 -3.04
CA ARG A 49 4.22 -7.06 -4.08
C ARG A 49 4.32 -6.37 -5.45
N ILE A 50 4.03 -5.07 -5.48
CA ILE A 50 4.02 -4.32 -6.74
C ILE A 50 5.44 -4.01 -7.22
N ALA A 51 6.39 -3.77 -6.33
CA ALA A 51 7.79 -3.58 -6.68
C ALA A 51 8.34 -4.80 -7.42
N PHE A 52 8.09 -5.99 -6.87
CA PHE A 52 8.47 -7.25 -7.51
C PHE A 52 7.77 -7.44 -8.85
N ALA A 53 6.44 -7.24 -8.89
CA ALA A 53 5.66 -7.45 -10.11
C ALA A 53 6.04 -6.50 -11.26
N MET A 54 6.27 -5.22 -10.96
CA MET A 54 6.64 -4.25 -11.99
C MET A 54 8.03 -4.52 -12.56
N ILE A 55 8.98 -4.98 -11.74
CA ILE A 55 10.31 -5.40 -12.20
C ILE A 55 10.19 -6.65 -13.07
N GLU A 56 9.47 -7.70 -12.63
CA GLU A 56 9.26 -8.92 -13.42
C GLU A 56 8.56 -8.64 -14.76
N ASP A 57 7.54 -7.80 -14.76
CA ASP A 57 6.84 -7.39 -15.98
C ASP A 57 7.78 -6.67 -16.97
N ALA A 58 8.64 -5.79 -16.47
CA ALA A 58 9.63 -5.09 -17.29
C ALA A 58 10.71 -6.05 -17.85
N GLU A 59 11.14 -7.05 -17.07
CA GLU A 59 12.03 -8.12 -17.52
C GLU A 59 11.38 -8.95 -18.63
N GLN A 60 10.15 -9.41 -18.41
CA GLN A 60 9.40 -10.23 -19.38
C GLN A 60 9.15 -9.51 -20.71
N LYS A 61 8.93 -8.21 -20.66
CA LYS A 61 8.77 -7.35 -21.84
C LYS A 61 10.10 -6.97 -22.51
N GLY A 62 11.22 -7.37 -21.95
CA GLY A 62 12.55 -7.01 -22.45
C GLY A 62 12.92 -5.53 -22.27
N LEU A 63 12.15 -4.79 -21.46
CA LEU A 63 12.38 -3.38 -21.15
C LEU A 63 13.49 -3.19 -20.11
N LEU A 64 13.73 -4.19 -19.26
CA LEU A 64 14.75 -4.18 -18.21
C LEU A 64 15.73 -5.32 -18.43
N LYS A 65 16.99 -4.97 -18.74
CA LYS A 65 18.08 -5.94 -18.94
C LYS A 65 18.88 -6.14 -17.65
N PRO A 66 19.54 -7.29 -17.46
CA PRO A 66 20.39 -7.52 -16.29
C PRO A 66 21.38 -6.37 -16.08
N GLY A 67 21.48 -5.88 -14.84
CA GLY A 67 22.35 -4.76 -14.46
C GLY A 67 21.90 -3.37 -14.91
N ALA A 68 20.72 -3.24 -15.51
CA ALA A 68 20.15 -1.95 -15.88
C ALA A 68 19.81 -1.07 -14.66
N THR A 69 19.53 0.19 -14.91
CA THR A 69 19.16 1.16 -13.88
C THR A 69 17.64 1.36 -13.86
N ILE A 70 17.05 1.19 -12.69
CA ILE A 70 15.67 1.55 -12.40
C ILE A 70 15.68 2.94 -11.76
N ILE A 71 14.80 3.81 -12.22
CA ILE A 71 14.60 5.15 -11.66
C ILE A 71 13.13 5.22 -11.23
N GLU A 72 12.83 5.72 -10.02
CA GLU A 72 11.44 5.90 -9.60
C GLU A 72 11.28 7.15 -8.73
N PRO A 73 10.33 8.03 -9.05
CA PRO A 73 9.99 9.16 -8.21
C PRO A 73 9.09 8.70 -7.06
N THR A 74 9.69 8.40 -5.92
CA THR A 74 8.94 7.94 -4.74
C THR A 74 9.72 8.15 -3.46
N SER A 75 9.02 8.53 -2.41
CA SER A 75 9.56 8.66 -1.05
C SER A 75 8.93 7.65 -0.08
N GLY A 76 8.06 6.80 -0.58
CA GLY A 76 7.25 5.89 0.22
C GLY A 76 7.71 4.44 0.17
N ASN A 77 6.80 3.57 0.58
CA ASN A 77 7.01 2.12 0.67
C ASN A 77 7.36 1.46 -0.67
N THR A 78 6.93 2.05 -1.80
CA THR A 78 7.32 1.56 -3.13
C THR A 78 8.84 1.66 -3.32
N GLY A 79 9.47 2.76 -2.89
CA GLY A 79 10.92 2.90 -2.94
C GLY A 79 11.64 1.84 -2.11
N VAL A 80 11.10 1.48 -0.94
CA VAL A 80 11.66 0.40 -0.10
C VAL A 80 11.53 -0.96 -0.79
N GLY A 81 10.34 -1.27 -1.32
CA GLY A 81 10.13 -2.52 -2.07
C GLY A 81 11.02 -2.63 -3.30
N LEU A 82 11.15 -1.53 -4.08
CA LEU A 82 12.07 -1.49 -5.23
C LEU A 82 13.53 -1.67 -4.80
N ALA A 83 13.95 -1.05 -3.69
CA ALA A 83 15.30 -1.19 -3.18
C ALA A 83 15.62 -2.63 -2.77
N LEU A 84 14.71 -3.28 -2.05
CA LEU A 84 14.83 -4.69 -1.69
C LEU A 84 14.93 -5.58 -2.93
N VAL A 85 14.02 -5.46 -3.88
CA VAL A 85 13.97 -6.30 -5.08
C VAL A 85 15.17 -6.04 -5.98
N SER A 86 15.59 -4.77 -6.14
CA SER A 86 16.79 -4.41 -6.91
C SER A 86 18.06 -5.00 -6.31
N ALA A 87 18.20 -4.98 -4.98
CA ALA A 87 19.32 -5.62 -4.30
C ALA A 87 19.36 -7.14 -4.55
N VAL A 88 18.22 -7.83 -4.49
CA VAL A 88 18.14 -9.27 -4.75
C VAL A 88 18.43 -9.63 -6.21
N LYS A 89 17.95 -8.82 -7.16
CA LYS A 89 18.07 -9.10 -8.61
C LYS A 89 19.31 -8.46 -9.27
N GLY A 90 20.08 -7.63 -8.54
CA GLY A 90 21.31 -7.01 -9.05
C GLY A 90 21.06 -5.80 -9.96
N TYR A 91 19.96 -5.08 -9.79
CA TYR A 91 19.69 -3.82 -10.49
C TYR A 91 20.25 -2.62 -9.74
N LYS A 92 20.63 -1.60 -10.48
CA LYS A 92 20.88 -0.27 -9.91
C LYS A 92 19.55 0.42 -9.69
N LEU A 93 19.38 1.08 -8.55
CA LEU A 93 18.16 1.83 -8.23
C LEU A 93 18.51 3.26 -7.88
N ILE A 94 17.85 4.20 -8.54
CA ILE A 94 17.90 5.64 -8.23
C ILE A 94 16.47 6.07 -7.84
N LEU A 95 16.34 6.63 -6.64
CA LEU A 95 15.07 7.19 -6.17
C LEU A 95 15.17 8.71 -6.12
N THR A 96 14.21 9.39 -6.75
CA THR A 96 14.09 10.84 -6.64
C THR A 96 13.01 11.20 -5.66
N MET A 97 13.28 12.11 -4.73
CA MET A 97 12.32 12.52 -3.71
C MET A 97 12.61 13.94 -3.19
N PRO A 98 11.58 14.64 -2.70
CA PRO A 98 11.78 15.95 -2.07
C PRO A 98 12.69 15.87 -0.84
N GLU A 99 13.51 16.90 -0.64
CA GLU A 99 14.39 17.01 0.54
C GLU A 99 13.67 17.11 1.88
N THR A 100 12.35 17.34 1.86
CA THR A 100 11.49 17.34 3.04
C THR A 100 11.20 15.95 3.60
N MET A 101 11.56 14.90 2.85
CA MET A 101 11.37 13.52 3.32
C MET A 101 12.28 13.19 4.50
N SER A 102 11.80 12.37 5.43
CA SER A 102 12.53 12.02 6.64
C SER A 102 13.85 11.32 6.36
N ILE A 103 14.81 11.55 7.24
CA ILE A 103 16.16 11.00 7.12
C ILE A 103 16.15 9.47 7.24
N GLU A 104 15.25 8.94 8.06
CA GLU A 104 15.06 7.49 8.28
C GLU A 104 14.67 6.79 6.97
N ARG A 105 13.74 7.38 6.19
CA ARG A 105 13.32 6.84 4.89
C ARG A 105 14.46 6.83 3.88
N ARG A 106 15.26 7.91 3.85
CA ARG A 106 16.43 7.99 2.97
C ARG A 106 17.48 6.95 3.35
N ASN A 107 17.75 6.80 4.65
CA ASN A 107 18.74 5.84 5.16
C ASN A 107 18.31 4.40 4.90
N LEU A 108 17.01 4.11 5.04
CA LEU A 108 16.47 2.77 4.79
C LEU A 108 16.73 2.31 3.35
N VAL A 109 16.39 3.11 2.35
CA VAL A 109 16.61 2.74 0.95
C VAL A 109 18.10 2.71 0.58
N LYS A 110 18.92 3.61 1.15
CA LYS A 110 20.39 3.59 0.99
C LYS A 110 21.03 2.34 1.58
N ALA A 111 20.48 1.81 2.69
CA ALA A 111 20.97 0.57 3.29
C ALA A 111 20.80 -0.65 2.36
N TYR A 112 19.81 -0.63 1.47
CA TYR A 112 19.66 -1.61 0.38
C TYR A 112 20.56 -1.33 -0.84
N GLY A 113 21.32 -0.23 -0.84
CA GLY A 113 22.19 0.15 -1.96
C GLY A 113 21.56 1.09 -2.99
N ALA A 114 20.35 1.62 -2.73
CA ALA A 114 19.75 2.60 -3.62
C ALA A 114 20.44 3.96 -3.54
N GLU A 115 20.58 4.62 -4.68
CA GLU A 115 20.98 6.03 -4.77
C GLU A 115 19.73 6.91 -4.54
N VAL A 116 19.90 8.00 -3.77
CA VAL A 116 18.82 8.95 -3.49
C VAL A 116 19.22 10.33 -4.00
N ILE A 117 18.42 10.86 -4.92
CA ILE A 117 18.55 12.21 -5.45
C ILE A 117 17.46 13.06 -4.83
N LEU A 118 17.86 14.10 -4.10
CA LEU A 118 16.96 15.03 -3.44
C LEU A 118 16.61 16.19 -4.36
N THR A 119 15.34 16.51 -4.45
CA THR A 119 14.81 17.66 -5.16
C THR A 119 14.35 18.74 -4.19
N LEU A 120 14.20 19.97 -4.67
CA LEU A 120 13.77 21.09 -3.82
C LEU A 120 12.42 20.81 -3.16
N GLY A 121 12.33 21.01 -1.87
CA GLY A 121 11.12 20.75 -1.08
C GLY A 121 9.90 21.51 -1.57
N LYS A 122 10.08 22.75 -2.05
CA LYS A 122 9.02 23.60 -2.61
C LYS A 122 8.36 23.01 -3.87
N ASP A 123 9.08 22.17 -4.63
CA ASP A 123 8.58 21.58 -5.87
C ASP A 123 7.84 20.25 -5.61
N GLY A 124 7.89 19.72 -4.40
CA GLY A 124 7.18 18.50 -3.98
C GLY A 124 7.40 17.30 -4.89
N MET A 125 6.40 16.43 -5.00
CA MET A 125 6.46 15.26 -5.90
C MET A 125 6.56 15.63 -7.39
N PRO A 126 5.93 16.68 -7.92
CA PRO A 126 6.17 17.10 -9.30
C PRO A 126 7.63 17.38 -9.62
N GLY A 127 8.39 17.95 -8.67
CA GLY A 127 9.83 18.14 -8.81
C GLY A 127 10.61 16.82 -8.88
N ALA A 128 10.24 15.85 -8.04
CA ALA A 128 10.84 14.53 -8.07
C ALA A 128 10.56 13.77 -9.38
N ILE A 129 9.33 13.90 -9.91
CA ILE A 129 8.95 13.30 -11.20
C ILE A 129 9.80 13.88 -12.34
N ARG A 130 9.90 15.21 -12.45
CA ARG A 130 10.74 15.85 -13.47
C ARG A 130 12.19 15.39 -13.39
N ALA A 131 12.75 15.32 -12.18
CA ALA A 131 14.13 14.83 -11.98
C ALA A 131 14.30 13.36 -12.40
N ALA A 132 13.31 12.50 -12.14
CA ALA A 132 13.34 11.11 -12.58
C ALA A 132 13.31 11.00 -14.12
N GLU A 133 12.45 11.78 -14.78
CA GLU A 133 12.35 11.82 -16.24
C GLU A 133 13.65 12.32 -16.90
N GLU A 134 14.23 13.39 -16.38
CA GLU A 134 15.51 13.93 -16.86
C GLU A 134 16.64 12.90 -16.67
N LEU A 135 16.69 12.22 -15.54
CA LEU A 135 17.69 11.17 -15.29
C LEU A 135 17.52 10.00 -16.25
N ARG A 136 16.29 9.54 -16.48
CA ARG A 136 16.00 8.48 -17.44
C ARG A 136 16.49 8.85 -18.83
N ASP A 137 16.20 10.06 -19.28
CA ASP A 137 16.56 10.52 -20.64
C ASP A 137 18.09 10.62 -20.80
N ASN A 138 18.82 10.88 -19.72
CA ASN A 138 20.28 10.96 -19.69
C ASN A 138 20.98 9.65 -19.30
N THR A 139 20.22 8.57 -19.01
CA THR A 139 20.79 7.27 -18.59
C THR A 139 20.32 6.17 -19.57
N PRO A 140 21.11 5.84 -20.59
CA PRO A 140 20.73 4.84 -21.57
C PRO A 140 20.39 3.48 -20.94
N GLY A 141 19.24 2.90 -21.34
CA GLY A 141 18.76 1.62 -20.85
C GLY A 141 18.14 1.67 -19.46
N SER A 142 17.95 2.85 -18.87
CA SER A 142 17.17 3.00 -17.63
C SER A 142 15.68 3.08 -17.92
N ILE A 143 14.87 2.73 -16.91
CA ILE A 143 13.41 2.80 -16.97
C ILE A 143 12.81 3.43 -15.71
N ILE A 144 11.64 4.04 -15.86
CA ILE A 144 10.73 4.41 -14.76
C ILE A 144 9.58 3.42 -14.77
N LEU A 145 9.28 2.78 -13.63
CA LEU A 145 8.26 1.73 -13.54
C LEU A 145 6.83 2.27 -13.45
N GLN A 146 6.66 3.51 -12.98
CA GLN A 146 5.38 4.26 -12.98
C GLN A 146 4.25 3.57 -12.19
N GLN A 147 4.42 3.44 -10.88
CA GLN A 147 3.48 2.74 -9.99
C GLN A 147 2.00 3.13 -10.13
N PHE A 148 1.70 4.37 -10.53
CA PHE A 148 0.33 4.88 -10.68
C PHE A 148 -0.34 4.54 -12.02
N GLU A 149 0.44 4.02 -12.98
CA GLU A 149 -0.02 3.72 -14.34
C GLU A 149 0.25 2.27 -14.76
N ASN A 150 1.20 1.60 -14.10
CA ASN A 150 1.67 0.28 -14.47
C ASN A 150 0.61 -0.81 -14.17
N ALA A 151 0.14 -1.48 -15.21
CA ALA A 151 -0.87 -2.53 -15.11
C ALA A 151 -0.42 -3.74 -14.28
N ALA A 152 0.88 -3.98 -14.14
CA ALA A 152 1.41 -5.04 -13.28
C ALA A 152 1.06 -4.84 -11.80
N ASN A 153 0.82 -3.59 -11.37
CA ASN A 153 0.40 -3.26 -10.02
C ASN A 153 -0.96 -3.91 -9.66
N PRO A 154 -2.09 -3.54 -10.24
CA PRO A 154 -3.37 -4.19 -9.93
C PRO A 154 -3.38 -5.68 -10.32
N ALA A 155 -2.67 -6.08 -11.38
CA ALA A 155 -2.56 -7.48 -11.77
C ALA A 155 -1.93 -8.36 -10.68
N LYS A 156 -0.92 -7.86 -9.97
CA LYS A 156 -0.30 -8.59 -8.83
C LYS A 156 -1.29 -8.80 -7.68
N HIS A 157 -2.08 -7.81 -7.34
CA HIS A 157 -3.09 -7.94 -6.31
C HIS A 157 -4.24 -8.86 -6.71
N TYR A 158 -4.62 -8.85 -7.98
CA TYR A 158 -5.58 -9.80 -8.54
C TYR A 158 -5.06 -11.24 -8.46
N ALA A 159 -3.79 -11.46 -8.79
CA ALA A 159 -3.18 -12.78 -8.80
C ALA A 159 -2.77 -13.31 -7.41
N THR A 160 -2.63 -12.46 -6.40
CA THR A 160 -2.10 -12.87 -5.09
C THR A 160 -2.97 -12.41 -3.92
N THR A 161 -3.13 -11.11 -3.68
CA THR A 161 -3.83 -10.57 -2.51
C THR A 161 -5.29 -11.00 -2.44
N GLY A 162 -6.01 -10.92 -3.55
CA GLY A 162 -7.41 -11.40 -3.65
C GLY A 162 -7.54 -12.90 -3.38
N PRO A 163 -6.80 -13.77 -4.09
CA PRO A 163 -6.78 -15.20 -3.82
C PRO A 163 -6.39 -15.59 -2.40
N GLU A 164 -5.42 -14.90 -1.80
CA GLU A 164 -5.02 -15.13 -0.41
C GLU A 164 -6.17 -14.83 0.56
N ILE A 165 -6.85 -13.67 0.41
CA ILE A 165 -8.01 -13.32 1.24
C ILE A 165 -9.12 -14.36 1.09
N TRP A 166 -9.45 -14.74 -0.14
CA TRP A 166 -10.48 -15.72 -0.42
C TRP A 166 -10.20 -17.08 0.20
N ARG A 167 -9.00 -17.61 -0.03
CA ARG A 167 -8.54 -18.90 0.52
C ARG A 167 -8.55 -18.89 2.05
N ASP A 168 -7.94 -17.87 2.66
CA ASP A 168 -7.69 -17.81 4.10
C ASP A 168 -8.94 -17.47 4.91
N THR A 169 -10.04 -17.07 4.24
CA THR A 169 -11.38 -16.90 4.83
C THR A 169 -12.32 -18.05 4.52
N ASP A 170 -11.89 -19.12 3.84
CA ASP A 170 -12.75 -20.17 3.26
C ASP A 170 -13.88 -19.58 2.40
N GLY A 171 -13.60 -18.52 1.66
CA GLY A 171 -14.56 -17.80 0.84
C GLY A 171 -15.62 -17.01 1.62
N LYS A 172 -15.45 -16.85 2.92
CA LYS A 172 -16.41 -16.17 3.80
C LYS A 172 -15.96 -14.74 4.05
N VAL A 173 -15.97 -13.92 3.04
CA VAL A 173 -15.74 -12.47 3.11
C VAL A 173 -16.93 -11.74 2.50
N ASP A 174 -17.50 -10.79 3.23
CA ASP A 174 -18.66 -10.01 2.78
C ASP A 174 -18.28 -8.59 2.37
N ILE A 175 -17.26 -8.02 3.03
CA ILE A 175 -16.82 -6.64 2.81
C ILE A 175 -15.30 -6.61 2.80
N PHE A 176 -14.70 -5.98 1.78
CA PHE A 176 -13.27 -5.73 1.69
C PHE A 176 -12.99 -4.23 1.73
N VAL A 177 -12.12 -3.81 2.65
CA VAL A 177 -11.77 -2.40 2.89
C VAL A 177 -10.28 -2.19 2.67
N ALA A 178 -9.89 -1.21 1.86
CA ALA A 178 -8.50 -0.82 1.69
C ALA A 178 -8.33 0.66 1.35
N GLY A 179 -7.24 1.26 1.85
CA GLY A 179 -6.85 2.63 1.51
C GLY A 179 -6.34 2.74 0.08
N VAL A 180 -6.60 3.88 -0.56
CA VAL A 180 -6.22 4.15 -1.95
C VAL A 180 -5.03 5.10 -2.05
N GLY A 181 -3.85 4.53 -2.30
CA GLY A 181 -2.67 5.27 -2.75
C GLY A 181 -2.58 5.23 -4.27
N THR A 182 -2.05 4.14 -4.83
CA THR A 182 -2.06 3.89 -6.28
C THR A 182 -3.40 3.30 -6.78
N GLY A 183 -4.23 2.76 -5.89
CA GLY A 183 -5.46 2.08 -6.25
C GLY A 183 -5.29 0.62 -6.68
N GLY A 184 -4.06 0.14 -6.86
CA GLY A 184 -3.81 -1.21 -7.35
C GLY A 184 -4.33 -2.31 -6.42
N THR A 185 -4.16 -2.15 -5.11
CA THR A 185 -4.64 -3.13 -4.11
C THR A 185 -6.14 -3.32 -4.18
N ILE A 186 -6.89 -2.24 -4.03
CA ILE A 186 -8.36 -2.30 -3.99
C ILE A 186 -8.94 -2.75 -5.33
N SER A 187 -8.35 -2.30 -6.45
CA SER A 187 -8.78 -2.66 -7.80
C SER A 187 -8.51 -4.12 -8.12
N GLY A 188 -7.29 -4.60 -7.87
CA GLY A 188 -6.90 -5.96 -8.19
C GLY A 188 -7.55 -7.00 -7.27
N ALA A 189 -7.41 -6.84 -5.96
CA ALA A 189 -8.01 -7.75 -4.98
C ALA A 189 -9.54 -7.67 -5.03
N GLY A 190 -10.12 -6.45 -5.11
CA GLY A 190 -11.55 -6.26 -5.20
C GLY A 190 -12.16 -6.92 -6.44
N LYS A 191 -11.50 -6.80 -7.61
CA LYS A 191 -11.93 -7.48 -8.83
C LYS A 191 -11.97 -8.99 -8.62
N TYR A 192 -10.89 -9.59 -8.13
CA TYR A 192 -10.84 -11.03 -7.87
C TYR A 192 -11.96 -11.48 -6.93
N LEU A 193 -12.14 -10.78 -5.81
CA LEU A 193 -13.16 -11.13 -4.81
C LEU A 193 -14.57 -11.05 -5.39
N LYS A 194 -14.90 -10.01 -6.17
CA LYS A 194 -16.21 -9.90 -6.84
C LYS A 194 -16.44 -10.97 -7.91
N GLU A 195 -15.40 -11.45 -8.57
CA GLU A 195 -15.52 -12.58 -9.50
C GLU A 195 -15.82 -13.90 -8.77
N GLN A 196 -15.34 -14.06 -7.52
CA GLN A 196 -15.71 -15.22 -6.69
C GLN A 196 -17.12 -15.09 -6.12
N ASN A 197 -17.49 -13.90 -5.65
CA ASN A 197 -18.82 -13.60 -5.14
C ASN A 197 -19.19 -12.13 -5.45
N PRO A 198 -20.09 -11.88 -6.40
CA PRO A 198 -20.47 -10.51 -6.82
C PRO A 198 -21.17 -9.71 -5.73
N ASN A 199 -21.63 -10.34 -4.64
CA ASN A 199 -22.26 -9.65 -3.50
C ASN A 199 -21.24 -9.04 -2.53
N ILE A 200 -19.94 -9.35 -2.64
CA ILE A 200 -18.91 -8.73 -1.82
C ILE A 200 -18.88 -7.22 -2.08
N LYS A 201 -18.93 -6.46 -0.98
CA LYS A 201 -18.78 -5.00 -1.04
C LYS A 201 -17.30 -4.63 -0.97
N VAL A 202 -16.88 -3.78 -1.88
CA VAL A 202 -15.49 -3.27 -1.96
C VAL A 202 -15.50 -1.80 -1.61
N ILE A 203 -14.85 -1.44 -0.50
CA ILE A 203 -14.86 -0.10 0.07
C ILE A 203 -13.46 0.51 -0.04
N ALA A 204 -13.36 1.56 -0.83
CA ALA A 204 -12.13 2.34 -0.95
C ALA A 204 -12.07 3.38 0.17
N VAL A 205 -10.88 3.68 0.68
CA VAL A 205 -10.68 4.69 1.73
C VAL A 205 -9.76 5.79 1.23
N GLU A 206 -10.20 7.06 1.38
CA GLU A 206 -9.41 8.24 1.06
C GLU A 206 -9.43 9.27 2.20
N PRO A 207 -8.47 10.24 2.23
CA PRO A 207 -8.50 11.32 3.20
C PRO A 207 -9.65 12.29 2.91
N LYS A 208 -10.46 12.62 3.92
CA LYS A 208 -11.59 13.56 3.81
C LYS A 208 -11.16 14.97 3.36
N SER A 209 -9.96 15.41 3.70
CA SER A 209 -9.42 16.69 3.23
C SER A 209 -8.90 16.67 1.80
N SER A 210 -8.90 15.49 1.13
CA SER A 210 -8.48 15.31 -0.26
C SER A 210 -9.36 14.25 -0.97
N PRO A 211 -10.70 14.47 -1.04
CA PRO A 211 -11.67 13.45 -1.44
C PRO A 211 -11.82 13.37 -2.96
N VAL A 212 -10.72 13.12 -3.68
CA VAL A 212 -10.68 13.16 -5.15
C VAL A 212 -11.44 11.98 -5.79
N LEU A 213 -11.53 10.85 -5.11
CA LEU A 213 -12.30 9.69 -5.59
C LEU A 213 -13.80 9.92 -5.48
N ASN A 214 -14.23 10.71 -4.49
CA ASN A 214 -15.60 11.19 -4.33
C ASN A 214 -15.91 12.45 -5.16
N GLY A 215 -15.03 12.83 -6.10
CA GLY A 215 -15.21 13.97 -6.99
C GLY A 215 -14.91 15.33 -6.37
N GLY A 216 -14.32 15.36 -5.19
CA GLY A 216 -13.86 16.58 -4.53
C GLY A 216 -12.50 17.07 -5.02
N LYS A 217 -12.01 18.12 -4.40
CA LYS A 217 -10.71 18.72 -4.73
C LYS A 217 -9.60 18.08 -3.89
N SER A 218 -8.43 17.95 -4.48
CA SER A 218 -7.21 17.57 -3.76
C SER A 218 -6.86 18.64 -2.70
N GLY A 219 -6.41 18.18 -1.54
CA GLY A 219 -6.00 19.02 -0.43
C GLY A 219 -4.91 18.37 0.44
N PRO A 220 -4.28 19.15 1.33
CA PRO A 220 -3.26 18.64 2.24
C PRO A 220 -3.87 17.70 3.29
N HIS A 221 -3.17 16.61 3.60
CA HIS A 221 -3.56 15.66 4.64
C HIS A 221 -2.32 15.03 5.31
N LYS A 222 -2.54 14.38 6.46
CA LYS A 222 -1.48 13.73 7.26
C LYS A 222 -1.42 12.22 7.06
N ILE A 223 -2.33 11.62 6.30
CA ILE A 223 -2.44 10.17 6.11
C ILE A 223 -1.45 9.73 5.03
N GLN A 224 -0.21 9.47 5.42
CA GLN A 224 0.84 9.05 4.50
C GLN A 224 0.51 7.69 3.88
N GLY A 225 0.78 7.54 2.57
CA GLY A 225 0.61 6.29 1.81
C GLY A 225 -0.68 6.16 1.02
N ILE A 226 -1.68 7.03 1.27
CA ILE A 226 -2.91 7.14 0.50
C ILE A 226 -3.17 8.60 0.11
N GLY A 227 -4.20 8.85 -0.70
CA GLY A 227 -4.59 10.22 -1.08
C GLY A 227 -3.55 10.90 -1.98
N ALA A 228 -3.32 10.36 -3.17
CA ALA A 228 -2.32 10.87 -4.13
C ALA A 228 -2.63 12.29 -4.67
N GLY A 229 -3.83 12.80 -4.44
CA GLY A 229 -4.29 14.10 -4.94
C GLY A 229 -4.83 14.07 -6.38
N PHE A 230 -4.88 12.89 -6.99
CA PHE A 230 -5.47 12.62 -8.30
C PHE A 230 -6.01 11.19 -8.35
N VAL A 231 -6.83 10.86 -9.35
CA VAL A 231 -7.31 9.50 -9.57
C VAL A 231 -6.26 8.73 -10.38
N PRO A 232 -5.62 7.69 -9.79
CA PRO A 232 -4.59 6.92 -10.49
C PRO A 232 -5.17 6.11 -11.66
N LYS A 233 -4.39 5.87 -12.71
CA LYS A 233 -4.80 4.99 -13.84
C LYS A 233 -4.94 3.53 -13.42
N THR A 234 -4.26 3.10 -12.35
CA THR A 234 -4.37 1.77 -11.75
C THR A 234 -5.61 1.59 -10.85
N TYR A 235 -6.38 2.66 -10.62
CA TYR A 235 -7.64 2.61 -9.90
C TYR A 235 -8.80 2.25 -10.83
N ASN A 236 -9.57 1.22 -10.48
CA ASN A 236 -10.75 0.81 -11.24
C ASN A 236 -12.03 1.08 -10.44
N ALA A 237 -12.68 2.19 -10.73
CA ALA A 237 -13.91 2.59 -10.06
C ALA A 237 -15.08 1.58 -10.23
N GLN A 238 -15.05 0.74 -11.28
CA GLN A 238 -16.14 -0.21 -11.55
C GLN A 238 -16.23 -1.35 -10.52
N VAL A 239 -15.15 -1.63 -9.78
CA VAL A 239 -15.16 -2.66 -8.73
C VAL A 239 -15.47 -2.09 -7.35
N ILE A 240 -15.57 -0.77 -7.23
CA ILE A 240 -15.77 -0.07 -5.95
C ILE A 240 -17.27 0.16 -5.72
N ASP A 241 -17.76 -0.23 -4.56
CA ASP A 241 -19.17 0.00 -4.16
C ASP A 241 -19.32 1.32 -3.39
N GLU A 242 -18.29 1.72 -2.64
CA GLU A 242 -18.30 2.93 -1.83
C GLU A 242 -16.89 3.48 -1.67
N VAL A 243 -16.76 4.81 -1.60
CA VAL A 243 -15.55 5.49 -1.17
C VAL A 243 -15.83 6.15 0.18
N PHE A 244 -15.05 5.76 1.20
CA PHE A 244 -15.18 6.23 2.56
C PHE A 244 -14.13 7.28 2.89
N ASP A 245 -14.55 8.47 3.27
CA ASP A 245 -13.68 9.60 3.64
C ASP A 245 -13.30 9.52 5.11
N VAL A 246 -11.99 9.58 5.44
CA VAL A 246 -11.47 9.51 6.81
C VAL A 246 -10.76 10.80 7.20
N GLU A 247 -11.06 11.32 8.38
CA GLU A 247 -10.33 12.45 8.96
C GLU A 247 -8.91 12.04 9.39
N ASN A 248 -7.99 13.02 9.39
CA ASN A 248 -6.61 12.77 9.82
C ASN A 248 -6.52 12.25 11.26
N ASP A 249 -7.30 12.85 12.16
CA ASP A 249 -7.25 12.51 13.58
C ASP A 249 -7.83 11.12 13.85
N ASP A 250 -8.89 10.73 13.16
CA ASP A 250 -9.48 9.38 13.26
C ASP A 250 -8.46 8.31 12.83
N ALA A 251 -7.73 8.56 11.73
CA ALA A 251 -6.69 7.66 11.26
C ALA A 251 -5.54 7.52 12.29
N ILE A 252 -5.09 8.64 12.86
CA ILE A 252 -4.00 8.67 13.83
C ILE A 252 -4.41 7.99 15.14
N LEU A 253 -5.60 8.32 15.68
CA LEU A 253 -6.10 7.74 16.92
C LEU A 253 -6.29 6.23 16.80
N THR A 254 -6.94 5.78 15.71
CA THR A 254 -7.15 4.35 15.47
C THR A 254 -5.83 3.59 15.29
N GLY A 255 -4.84 4.19 14.60
CA GLY A 255 -3.51 3.59 14.48
C GLY A 255 -2.77 3.44 15.82
N ARG A 256 -2.98 4.37 16.77
CA ARG A 256 -2.47 4.27 18.15
C ARG A 256 -3.21 3.22 18.99
N GLU A 257 -4.53 3.19 18.86
CA GLU A 257 -5.39 2.25 19.58
C GLU A 257 -5.05 0.81 19.23
N ILE A 258 -4.97 0.47 17.95
CA ILE A 258 -4.74 -0.91 17.51
C ILE A 258 -3.39 -1.47 18.00
N ALA A 259 -2.36 -0.64 18.11
CA ALA A 259 -1.07 -1.03 18.66
C ALA A 259 -1.19 -1.46 20.14
N ARG A 260 -2.05 -0.81 20.91
CA ARG A 260 -2.27 -1.09 22.34
C ARG A 260 -3.25 -2.24 22.59
N GLN A 261 -4.26 -2.36 21.73
CA GLN A 261 -5.33 -3.36 21.88
C GLN A 261 -4.91 -4.74 21.35
N GLU A 262 -4.33 -4.78 20.15
CA GLU A 262 -4.02 -6.03 19.45
C GLU A 262 -2.51 -6.28 19.26
N GLY A 263 -1.65 -5.34 19.68
CA GLY A 263 -0.19 -5.44 19.47
C GLY A 263 0.23 -5.20 18.01
N LEU A 264 -0.65 -4.69 17.16
CA LEU A 264 -0.38 -4.41 15.76
C LEU A 264 0.18 -3.00 15.59
N LEU A 265 1.50 -2.88 15.53
CA LEU A 265 2.18 -1.60 15.26
C LEU A 265 2.14 -1.32 13.74
N VAL A 266 1.23 -0.46 13.32
CA VAL A 266 0.94 -0.18 11.91
C VAL A 266 1.06 1.30 11.55
N GLY A 267 1.11 1.62 10.25
CA GLY A 267 1.20 2.99 9.78
C GLY A 267 -0.13 3.76 9.80
N ILE A 268 -0.07 5.06 9.47
CA ILE A 268 -1.24 5.96 9.53
C ILE A 268 -2.36 5.50 8.59
N SER A 269 -2.03 5.06 7.39
CA SER A 269 -3.02 4.58 6.41
C SER A 269 -3.71 3.28 6.84
N ALA A 270 -3.06 2.45 7.65
CA ALA A 270 -3.70 1.30 8.28
C ALA A 270 -4.74 1.76 9.32
N GLY A 271 -4.41 2.78 10.12
CA GLY A 271 -5.38 3.41 11.04
C GLY A 271 -6.60 3.97 10.30
N ALA A 272 -6.41 4.62 9.15
CA ALA A 272 -7.50 5.10 8.31
C ALA A 272 -8.40 3.96 7.80
N ALA A 273 -7.80 2.89 7.27
CA ALA A 273 -8.54 1.73 6.79
C ALA A 273 -9.31 1.02 7.92
N LEU A 274 -8.70 0.89 9.10
CA LEU A 274 -9.33 0.30 10.29
C LEU A 274 -10.49 1.15 10.80
N PHE A 275 -10.34 2.48 10.84
CA PHE A 275 -11.43 3.38 11.21
C PHE A 275 -12.63 3.17 10.28
N ALA A 276 -12.40 3.23 8.98
CA ALA A 276 -13.47 2.99 8.00
C ALA A 276 -14.11 1.60 8.17
N ALA A 277 -13.31 0.55 8.34
CA ALA A 277 -13.81 -0.81 8.57
C ALA A 277 -14.68 -0.89 9.83
N GLY A 278 -14.30 -0.22 10.91
CA GLY A 278 -15.07 -0.14 12.15
C GLY A 278 -16.42 0.55 11.95
N GLU A 279 -16.45 1.71 11.28
CA GLU A 279 -17.69 2.44 10.98
C GLU A 279 -18.63 1.62 10.09
N ILE A 280 -18.07 0.94 9.08
CA ILE A 280 -18.85 0.10 8.16
C ILE A 280 -19.39 -1.13 8.87
N ALA A 281 -18.61 -1.79 9.72
CA ALA A 281 -19.03 -2.98 10.47
C ALA A 281 -20.17 -2.68 11.47
N ARG A 282 -20.21 -1.45 12.03
CA ARG A 282 -21.27 -1.01 12.96
C ARG A 282 -22.61 -0.69 12.29
N ARG A 283 -22.64 -0.56 10.97
CA ARG A 283 -23.91 -0.28 10.27
C ARG A 283 -24.89 -1.44 10.46
N PRO A 284 -26.19 -1.18 10.76
CA PRO A 284 -27.18 -2.23 11.02
C PRO A 284 -27.27 -3.28 9.91
N GLU A 285 -27.16 -2.85 8.65
CA GLU A 285 -27.21 -3.73 7.46
C GLU A 285 -25.99 -4.64 7.33
N ASN A 286 -24.93 -4.38 8.09
CA ASN A 286 -23.69 -5.15 8.08
C ASN A 286 -23.54 -6.05 9.32
N LYS A 287 -24.56 -6.11 10.18
CA LYS A 287 -24.54 -6.98 11.35
C LYS A 287 -24.28 -8.43 10.95
N GLY A 288 -23.29 -9.08 11.59
CA GLY A 288 -22.90 -10.46 11.32
C GLY A 288 -22.06 -10.68 10.07
N LYS A 289 -21.79 -9.63 9.28
CA LYS A 289 -20.93 -9.72 8.08
C LYS A 289 -19.46 -9.75 8.44
N LYS A 290 -18.70 -10.52 7.67
CA LYS A 290 -17.23 -10.58 7.78
C LYS A 290 -16.59 -9.44 6.98
N VAL A 291 -15.94 -8.53 7.70
CA VAL A 291 -15.19 -7.40 7.15
C VAL A 291 -13.70 -7.74 7.16
N VAL A 292 -13.08 -7.73 5.98
CA VAL A 292 -11.62 -7.85 5.83
C VAL A 292 -11.05 -6.48 5.50
N VAL A 293 -10.08 -6.02 6.28
CA VAL A 293 -9.37 -4.76 6.07
C VAL A 293 -7.90 -5.00 5.81
N LEU A 294 -7.32 -4.32 4.81
CA LEU A 294 -5.90 -4.43 4.53
C LEU A 294 -5.10 -3.37 5.29
N LEU A 295 -4.12 -3.81 6.09
CA LEU A 295 -3.17 -2.99 6.83
C LEU A 295 -1.85 -2.93 6.07
N PRO A 296 -1.52 -1.81 5.39
CA PRO A 296 -0.51 -1.82 4.34
C PRO A 296 0.94 -1.91 4.83
N ASP A 297 1.29 -1.42 6.02
CA ASP A 297 2.68 -1.36 6.44
C ASP A 297 2.91 -1.34 7.96
N THR A 298 4.20 -1.47 8.34
CA THR A 298 4.66 -1.40 9.73
C THR A 298 4.65 0.04 10.27
N GLY A 299 4.30 0.20 11.54
CA GLY A 299 4.35 1.47 12.28
C GLY A 299 5.76 1.95 12.61
N GLU A 300 6.78 1.09 12.53
CA GLU A 300 8.18 1.47 12.83
C GLU A 300 8.69 2.64 11.98
N ARG A 301 8.13 2.82 10.79
CA ARG A 301 8.44 3.93 9.87
C ARG A 301 7.84 5.27 10.29
N TYR A 302 7.03 5.30 11.35
CA TYR A 302 6.24 6.45 11.79
C TYR A 302 6.52 6.87 13.24
N LEU A 303 7.54 6.28 13.89
CA LEU A 303 7.85 6.55 15.31
C LEU A 303 8.17 8.01 15.58
N SER A 304 8.80 8.71 14.62
CA SER A 304 9.11 10.14 14.70
C SER A 304 8.03 11.07 14.10
N THR A 305 6.88 10.51 13.71
CA THR A 305 5.77 11.27 13.11
C THR A 305 4.65 11.53 14.12
N VAL A 306 3.66 12.32 13.69
CA VAL A 306 2.44 12.60 14.46
C VAL A 306 1.67 11.34 14.91
N LEU A 307 1.98 10.17 14.35
CA LEU A 307 1.35 8.92 14.77
C LEU A 307 1.78 8.52 16.18
N PHE A 308 3.07 8.62 16.51
CA PHE A 308 3.63 8.15 17.78
C PHE A 308 4.42 9.21 18.55
N ALA A 309 4.93 10.26 17.88
CA ALA A 309 5.55 11.36 18.57
C ALA A 309 4.49 12.17 19.35
N ASN A 310 4.83 12.53 20.60
CA ASN A 310 4.01 13.39 21.46
C ASN A 310 4.09 14.86 21.03
#